data_6f10fa5d1334612682248e11301def6b
#
_entry.id   6f10fa5d1334612682248e11301def6b
#
_cell.length_a   1.000
_cell.length_b   1.000
_cell.length_c   1.000
_cell.angle_alpha   90.00
_cell.angle_beta   90.00
_cell.angle_gamma   90.00
#
_symmetry.space_group_name_H-M   'P 1'
#
loop_
_entity.id
_entity.type
_entity.pdbx_description
1 polymer ?
#
loop_
_entity_poly.entity_id
_entity_poly.type
_entity_poly.pdbx_seq_one_letter_code
_entity_poly.pdbx_strand_id
1 'polypeptide(L)'
;MLARDWDVLCMDNLVTGSDSNVSHLLSSPRFRFVRQDVTRYIEVPGPLDAVLHFASPASPPDYLKLPIQTLKVGALGTHNSLGLALAKKAKFLLASTSECYGDPEVSPQPETYWGRVNPIGPRGVYDESKRFAEALTMAYHRYHGLDTRIVRIFNTYGPRMRLNDGRALPNFLYQALTGEPLTIYGDGKQTRSFCYVTDLLDGIYRLLESDEHGPVNIGNPQEITILEFAERVRALVGAQVPLVFRPLPQDDPKQRCPDISRAKRILGWEPKVNLAEGLQLTYKYFKEKMAKAETPK
;
A
#
# COMPACT_ATOMS: atom_id res chain seq x y z
N MET A 1 -2.57 -1.68 15.87
CA MET A 1 -2.45 -0.70 16.97
C MET A 1 -3.42 -1.02 18.11
N LEU A 2 -4.75 -0.96 17.95
CA LEU A 2 -5.71 -1.24 19.03
C LEU A 2 -5.48 -2.58 19.75
N ALA A 3 -5.18 -3.66 19.02
CA ALA A 3 -4.84 -4.97 19.60
C ALA A 3 -3.49 -4.99 20.38
N ARG A 4 -2.77 -3.89 20.37
CA ARG A 4 -1.51 -3.66 21.10
C ARG A 4 -1.66 -2.49 22.09
N ASP A 5 -2.88 -2.25 22.54
CA ASP A 5 -3.26 -1.27 23.57
C ASP A 5 -2.98 0.21 23.23
N TRP A 6 -2.86 0.55 21.95
CA TRP A 6 -2.78 1.94 21.51
C TRP A 6 -4.16 2.58 21.42
N ASP A 7 -4.25 3.85 21.73
CA ASP A 7 -5.36 4.71 21.31
C ASP A 7 -5.12 5.16 19.86
N VAL A 8 -6.14 5.13 19.04
CA VAL A 8 -6.01 5.39 17.60
C VAL A 8 -6.94 6.49 17.15
N LEU A 9 -6.37 7.58 16.66
CA LEU A 9 -7.09 8.59 15.89
C LEU A 9 -6.87 8.30 14.39
N CYS A 10 -7.91 7.87 13.69
CA CYS A 10 -7.90 7.67 12.25
C CYS A 10 -8.43 8.92 11.55
N MET A 11 -7.65 9.47 10.63
CA MET A 11 -8.02 10.65 9.85
C MET A 11 -8.01 10.32 8.37
N ASP A 12 -9.13 10.52 7.66
CA ASP A 12 -9.29 10.23 6.24
C ASP A 12 -10.37 11.14 5.64
N ASN A 13 -10.23 11.57 4.39
CA ASN A 13 -11.26 12.32 3.67
C ASN A 13 -12.22 11.41 2.87
N LEU A 14 -11.94 10.11 2.84
CA LEU A 14 -12.68 9.05 2.14
C LEU A 14 -12.79 9.26 0.62
N VAL A 15 -11.84 9.96 0.00
CA VAL A 15 -11.86 10.20 -1.46
C VAL A 15 -11.70 8.89 -2.26
N THR A 16 -10.95 7.95 -1.72
CA THR A 16 -10.77 6.58 -2.26
C THR A 16 -11.07 5.50 -1.21
N GLY A 17 -11.21 5.89 0.05
CA GLY A 17 -11.48 5.02 1.17
C GLY A 17 -12.97 4.73 1.35
N SER A 18 -13.27 3.87 2.34
CA SER A 18 -14.64 3.57 2.77
C SER A 18 -14.67 3.50 4.30
N ASP A 19 -15.68 4.12 4.89
CA ASP A 19 -15.97 4.04 6.32
C ASP A 19 -16.31 2.60 6.77
N SER A 20 -16.81 1.76 5.86
CA SER A 20 -17.05 0.34 6.13
C SER A 20 -15.79 -0.41 6.60
N ASN A 21 -14.61 0.07 6.26
CA ASN A 21 -13.35 -0.53 6.69
C ASN A 21 -13.06 -0.31 8.18
N VAL A 22 -13.63 0.72 8.79
CA VAL A 22 -13.40 1.11 10.19
C VAL A 22 -14.66 1.08 11.05
N SER A 23 -15.86 0.88 10.47
CA SER A 23 -17.15 0.92 11.17
C SER A 23 -17.21 0.00 12.38
N HIS A 24 -16.61 -1.20 12.30
CA HIS A 24 -16.53 -2.17 13.39
C HIS A 24 -15.66 -1.71 14.58
N LEU A 25 -14.88 -0.62 14.43
CA LEU A 25 -14.02 -0.06 15.46
C LEU A 25 -14.67 1.13 16.19
N LEU A 26 -15.75 1.71 15.63
CA LEU A 26 -16.39 2.93 16.15
C LEU A 26 -16.98 2.76 17.55
N SER A 27 -17.27 1.53 17.97
CA SER A 27 -17.72 1.23 19.34
C SER A 27 -16.56 1.15 20.36
N SER A 28 -15.33 1.11 19.91
CA SER A 28 -14.17 1.05 20.81
C SER A 28 -13.88 2.45 21.40
N PRO A 29 -13.78 2.59 22.73
CA PRO A 29 -13.42 3.88 23.36
C PRO A 29 -12.01 4.34 23.00
N ARG A 30 -11.16 3.44 22.53
CA ARG A 30 -9.79 3.71 22.08
C ARG A 30 -9.66 4.00 20.58
N PHE A 31 -10.79 4.10 19.85
CA PHE A 31 -10.78 4.42 18.43
C PHE A 31 -11.64 5.64 18.13
N ARG A 32 -11.07 6.61 17.43
CA ARG A 32 -11.79 7.78 16.93
C ARG A 32 -11.54 7.96 15.44
N PHE A 33 -12.58 8.23 14.69
CA PHE A 33 -12.51 8.60 13.27
C PHE A 33 -12.80 10.09 13.09
N VAL A 34 -11.97 10.76 12.29
CA VAL A 34 -12.15 12.17 11.90
C VAL A 34 -12.10 12.27 10.38
N ARG A 35 -13.17 12.79 9.79
CA ARG A 35 -13.21 13.05 8.36
C ARG A 35 -12.52 14.37 8.03
N GLN A 36 -11.29 14.29 7.54
CA GLN A 36 -10.47 15.46 7.23
C GLN A 36 -9.50 15.18 6.08
N ASP A 37 -9.24 16.21 5.28
CA ASP A 37 -8.22 16.21 4.25
C ASP A 37 -6.87 16.63 4.85
N VAL A 38 -5.88 15.73 4.83
CA VAL A 38 -4.55 15.98 5.41
C VAL A 38 -3.72 17.00 4.63
N THR A 39 -4.16 17.41 3.43
CA THR A 39 -3.55 18.54 2.72
C THR A 39 -3.89 19.90 3.33
N ARG A 40 -4.83 19.93 4.27
CA ARG A 40 -5.17 21.08 5.10
C ARG A 40 -4.46 20.99 6.43
N TYR A 41 -4.44 22.11 7.18
CA TYR A 41 -3.86 22.13 8.51
C TYR A 41 -4.46 21.04 9.40
N ILE A 42 -3.58 20.31 10.10
CA ILE A 42 -3.96 19.21 10.98
C ILE A 42 -3.72 19.66 12.43
N GLU A 43 -4.79 19.62 13.21
CA GLU A 43 -4.73 19.85 14.65
C GLU A 43 -5.26 18.63 15.40
N VAL A 44 -4.48 18.15 16.34
CA VAL A 44 -4.88 17.07 17.24
C VAL A 44 -4.63 17.52 18.67
N PRO A 45 -5.67 17.58 19.52
CA PRO A 45 -5.50 17.93 20.92
C PRO A 45 -4.80 16.81 21.69
N GLY A 46 -4.05 17.19 22.73
CA GLY A 46 -3.33 16.26 23.60
C GLY A 46 -2.01 15.75 23.01
N PRO A 47 -1.33 14.83 23.72
CA PRO A 47 -0.09 14.21 23.28
C PRO A 47 -0.31 13.21 22.15
N LEU A 48 0.74 12.96 21.37
CA LEU A 48 0.80 11.89 20.37
C LEU A 48 2.16 11.18 20.51
N ASP A 49 2.13 9.84 20.48
CA ASP A 49 3.34 9.03 20.45
C ASP A 49 3.85 8.81 19.02
N ALA A 50 2.93 8.72 18.05
CA ALA A 50 3.28 8.49 16.67
C ALA A 50 2.26 9.09 15.68
N VAL A 51 2.76 9.56 14.55
CA VAL A 51 1.98 9.96 13.36
C VAL A 51 2.35 9.04 12.21
N LEU A 52 1.35 8.30 11.70
CA LEU A 52 1.53 7.37 10.58
C LEU A 52 0.84 7.94 9.34
N HIS A 53 1.62 8.36 8.35
CA HIS A 53 1.09 8.97 7.13
C HIS A 53 0.89 7.92 6.02
N PHE A 54 -0.34 7.43 5.90
CA PHE A 54 -0.78 6.47 4.89
C PHE A 54 -1.67 7.11 3.81
N ALA A 55 -2.10 8.34 4.01
CA ALA A 55 -3.05 8.99 3.12
C ALA A 55 -2.45 9.21 1.71
N SER A 56 -3.01 8.53 0.73
CA SER A 56 -2.70 8.73 -0.70
C SER A 56 -3.68 7.93 -1.56
N PRO A 57 -4.14 8.43 -2.72
CA PRO A 57 -4.63 7.55 -3.79
C PRO A 57 -3.47 6.64 -4.21
N ALA A 58 -3.64 5.31 -4.10
CA ALA A 58 -2.53 4.36 -4.27
C ALA A 58 -2.76 3.32 -5.36
N SER A 59 -3.96 3.23 -5.93
CA SER A 59 -4.21 2.37 -7.08
C SER A 59 -4.04 3.15 -8.40
N PRO A 60 -3.57 2.50 -9.49
CA PRO A 60 -3.41 3.16 -10.78
C PRO A 60 -4.67 3.88 -11.27
N PRO A 61 -5.88 3.30 -11.24
CA PRO A 61 -7.09 4.03 -11.63
C PRO A 61 -7.36 5.28 -10.79
N ASP A 62 -7.05 5.24 -9.49
CA ASP A 62 -7.32 6.36 -8.59
C ASP A 62 -6.35 7.52 -8.83
N TYR A 63 -5.04 7.27 -8.82
CA TYR A 63 -4.08 8.37 -8.97
C TYR A 63 -4.07 8.95 -10.40
N LEU A 64 -4.43 8.15 -11.42
CA LEU A 64 -4.63 8.67 -12.79
C LEU A 64 -5.90 9.54 -12.90
N LYS A 65 -6.95 9.21 -12.13
CA LYS A 65 -8.18 10.01 -12.06
C LYS A 65 -8.03 11.26 -11.18
N LEU A 66 -7.15 11.19 -10.18
CA LEU A 66 -6.93 12.24 -9.16
C LEU A 66 -5.47 12.72 -9.14
N PRO A 67 -4.86 13.09 -10.30
CA PRO A 67 -3.42 13.34 -10.40
C PRO A 67 -2.97 14.51 -9.51
N ILE A 68 -3.70 15.62 -9.52
CA ILE A 68 -3.35 16.81 -8.74
C ILE A 68 -3.53 16.53 -7.22
N GLN A 69 -4.59 15.82 -6.84
CA GLN A 69 -4.82 15.45 -5.44
C GLN A 69 -3.72 14.50 -4.93
N THR A 70 -3.26 13.58 -5.77
CA THR A 70 -2.15 12.67 -5.46
C THR A 70 -0.85 13.43 -5.20
N LEU A 71 -0.49 14.37 -6.06
CA LEU A 71 0.68 15.23 -5.85
C LEU A 71 0.53 16.11 -4.59
N LYS A 72 -0.65 16.71 -4.39
CA LYS A 72 -0.92 17.53 -3.19
C LYS A 72 -0.79 16.73 -1.90
N VAL A 73 -1.33 15.53 -1.82
CA VAL A 73 -1.21 14.73 -0.60
C VAL A 73 0.22 14.27 -0.35
N GLY A 74 0.97 13.93 -1.41
CA GLY A 74 2.39 13.61 -1.29
C GLY A 74 3.24 14.80 -0.80
N ALA A 75 2.91 16.02 -1.20
CA ALA A 75 3.60 17.23 -0.79
C ALA A 75 3.02 17.83 0.50
N LEU A 76 1.83 18.43 0.42
CA LEU A 76 1.21 19.15 1.53
C LEU A 76 0.77 18.22 2.66
N GLY A 77 0.22 17.04 2.32
CA GLY A 77 -0.19 16.04 3.32
C GLY A 77 1.00 15.54 4.13
N THR A 78 2.11 15.25 3.47
CA THR A 78 3.36 14.86 4.15
C THR A 78 3.91 16.00 5.00
N HIS A 79 3.96 17.23 4.47
CA HIS A 79 4.42 18.40 5.21
C HIS A 79 3.60 18.64 6.49
N ASN A 80 2.28 18.64 6.39
CA ASN A 80 1.38 18.87 7.53
C ASN A 80 1.52 17.75 8.58
N SER A 81 1.63 16.49 8.13
CA SER A 81 1.81 15.34 9.03
C SER A 81 3.16 15.37 9.74
N LEU A 82 4.25 15.77 9.05
CA LEU A 82 5.56 16.00 9.65
C LEU A 82 5.55 17.17 10.63
N GLY A 83 4.87 18.27 10.27
CA GLY A 83 4.69 19.43 11.17
C GLY A 83 3.94 19.05 12.46
N LEU A 84 2.89 18.23 12.35
CA LEU A 84 2.18 17.69 13.51
C LEU A 84 3.11 16.82 14.37
N ALA A 85 3.83 15.88 13.77
CA ALA A 85 4.76 15.02 14.50
C ALA A 85 5.84 15.83 15.23
N LEU A 86 6.41 16.83 14.56
CA LEU A 86 7.40 17.73 15.15
C LEU A 86 6.84 18.53 16.33
N ALA A 87 5.66 19.14 16.17
CA ALA A 87 5.01 19.93 17.22
C ALA A 87 4.66 19.08 18.47
N LYS A 88 4.34 17.78 18.23
CA LYS A 88 4.00 16.83 19.31
C LYS A 88 5.20 16.05 19.84
N LYS A 89 6.39 16.20 19.26
CA LYS A 89 7.58 15.38 19.54
C LYS A 89 7.28 13.88 19.38
N ALA A 90 6.44 13.55 18.41
CA ALA A 90 5.98 12.21 18.13
C ALA A 90 6.88 11.54 17.08
N LYS A 91 6.95 10.19 17.08
CA LYS A 91 7.52 9.43 15.97
C LYS A 91 6.72 9.71 14.69
N PHE A 92 7.40 9.69 13.54
CA PHE A 92 6.74 9.81 12.24
C PHE A 92 7.03 8.60 11.38
N LEU A 93 6.00 7.98 10.80
CA LEU A 93 6.17 6.89 9.84
C LEU A 93 5.50 7.25 8.51
N LEU A 94 6.32 7.28 7.44
CA LEU A 94 5.86 7.44 6.07
C LEU A 94 5.58 6.09 5.42
N ALA A 95 4.35 5.89 4.95
CA ALA A 95 4.04 4.82 4.01
C ALA A 95 4.49 5.22 2.59
N SER A 96 5.73 4.89 2.26
CA SER A 96 6.28 4.95 0.91
C SER A 96 5.91 3.68 0.13
N THR A 97 6.52 3.46 -1.00
CA THR A 97 6.12 2.44 -1.96
C THR A 97 7.30 1.90 -2.75
N SER A 98 7.19 0.69 -3.26
CA SER A 98 8.12 0.16 -4.27
C SER A 98 8.08 0.93 -5.60
N GLU A 99 7.05 1.73 -5.85
CA GLU A 99 6.96 2.57 -7.05
C GLU A 99 8.06 3.64 -7.10
N CYS A 100 8.70 3.97 -5.96
CA CYS A 100 9.90 4.83 -5.92
C CYS A 100 11.06 4.28 -6.77
N TYR A 101 11.07 2.98 -7.06
CA TYR A 101 12.06 2.34 -7.91
C TYR A 101 11.77 2.45 -9.42
N GLY A 102 10.55 2.85 -9.81
CA GLY A 102 10.16 2.97 -11.22
C GLY A 102 10.16 1.63 -11.97
N ASP A 103 10.67 1.62 -13.20
CA ASP A 103 10.98 0.40 -13.97
C ASP A 103 12.44 0.01 -13.68
N PRO A 104 12.71 -0.86 -12.69
CA PRO A 104 14.04 -1.05 -12.15
C PRO A 104 14.95 -1.84 -13.08
N GLU A 105 16.22 -1.46 -13.11
CA GLU A 105 17.31 -2.18 -13.80
C GLU A 105 17.98 -3.23 -12.90
N VAL A 106 17.62 -3.22 -11.59
CA VAL A 106 18.16 -4.14 -10.58
C VAL A 106 17.03 -4.96 -9.99
N SER A 107 17.22 -6.27 -9.87
CA SER A 107 16.29 -7.19 -9.21
C SER A 107 17.05 -8.25 -8.42
N PRO A 108 16.68 -8.54 -7.18
CA PRO A 108 15.69 -7.80 -6.37
C PRO A 108 16.14 -6.37 -6.05
N GLN A 109 15.20 -5.43 -5.79
CA GLN A 109 15.49 -4.02 -5.54
C GLN A 109 15.93 -3.80 -4.10
N PRO A 110 17.22 -3.42 -3.84
CA PRO A 110 17.69 -3.01 -2.52
C PRO A 110 17.34 -1.54 -2.24
N GLU A 111 17.30 -1.15 -0.97
CA GLU A 111 16.99 0.23 -0.58
C GLU A 111 18.03 1.26 -1.06
N THR A 112 19.22 0.81 -1.38
CA THR A 112 20.31 1.65 -1.95
C THR A 112 20.12 1.98 -3.43
N TYR A 113 19.22 1.30 -4.13
CA TYR A 113 18.88 1.60 -5.52
C TYR A 113 17.99 2.84 -5.60
N TRP A 114 18.43 3.87 -6.32
CA TRP A 114 17.73 5.16 -6.39
C TRP A 114 16.50 5.16 -7.30
N GLY A 115 16.35 4.13 -8.10
CA GLY A 115 15.21 3.96 -9.00
C GLY A 115 15.40 4.59 -10.38
N ARG A 116 14.49 4.20 -11.28
CA ARG A 116 14.38 4.69 -12.65
C ARG A 116 12.92 5.07 -12.91
N VAL A 117 12.55 6.27 -12.50
CA VAL A 117 11.19 6.81 -12.63
C VAL A 117 11.13 7.74 -13.84
N ASN A 118 10.02 7.67 -14.60
CA ASN A 118 9.66 8.67 -15.61
C ASN A 118 8.88 9.82 -14.92
N PRO A 119 9.52 10.97 -14.62
CA PRO A 119 8.88 12.01 -13.81
C PRO A 119 7.75 12.75 -14.55
N ILE A 120 7.71 12.69 -15.88
CA ILE A 120 6.68 13.33 -16.71
C ILE A 120 5.69 12.33 -17.29
N GLY A 121 5.88 11.04 -17.04
CA GLY A 121 4.95 9.99 -17.45
C GLY A 121 3.66 9.98 -16.60
N PRO A 122 2.62 9.28 -17.04
CA PRO A 122 1.34 9.27 -16.35
C PRO A 122 1.43 8.71 -14.92
N ARG A 123 2.35 7.79 -14.65
CA ARG A 123 2.59 7.23 -13.30
C ARG A 123 3.40 8.17 -12.41
N GLY A 124 4.14 9.11 -13.00
CA GLY A 124 4.98 10.09 -12.27
C GLY A 124 4.23 10.85 -11.19
N VAL A 125 2.91 11.06 -11.33
CA VAL A 125 2.09 11.73 -10.30
C VAL A 125 2.09 10.98 -8.97
N TYR A 126 2.12 9.66 -8.98
CA TYR A 126 2.22 8.85 -7.77
C TYR A 126 3.68 8.62 -7.37
N ASP A 127 4.50 8.21 -8.31
CA ASP A 127 5.89 7.83 -8.06
C ASP A 127 6.68 9.02 -7.48
N GLU A 128 6.61 10.19 -8.10
CA GLU A 128 7.28 11.40 -7.63
C GLU A 128 6.63 11.97 -6.36
N SER A 129 5.32 11.83 -6.16
CA SER A 129 4.69 12.22 -4.89
C SER A 129 5.29 11.48 -3.71
N LYS A 130 5.59 10.19 -3.87
CA LYS A 130 6.19 9.35 -2.83
C LYS A 130 7.68 9.60 -2.67
N ARG A 131 8.42 9.80 -3.79
CA ARG A 131 9.84 10.17 -3.76
C ARG A 131 10.05 11.53 -3.07
N PHE A 132 9.20 12.51 -3.37
CA PHE A 132 9.19 13.80 -2.67
C PHE A 132 8.90 13.63 -1.18
N ALA A 133 7.92 12.80 -0.81
CA ALA A 133 7.59 12.53 0.59
C ALA A 133 8.75 11.89 1.36
N GLU A 134 9.51 10.95 0.76
CA GLU A 134 10.74 10.41 1.34
C GLU A 134 11.80 11.50 1.55
N ALA A 135 12.05 12.32 0.52
CA ALA A 135 13.03 13.40 0.60
C ALA A 135 12.68 14.42 1.70
N LEU A 136 11.40 14.80 1.78
CA LEU A 136 10.89 15.72 2.81
C LEU A 136 11.01 15.10 4.21
N THR A 137 10.67 13.83 4.38
CA THR A 137 10.81 13.10 5.65
C THR A 137 12.25 13.09 6.13
N MET A 138 13.21 12.79 5.24
CA MET A 138 14.63 12.80 5.58
C MET A 138 15.17 14.21 5.85
N ALA A 139 14.60 15.25 5.20
CA ALA A 139 14.95 16.64 5.50
C ALA A 139 14.53 17.02 6.92
N TYR A 140 13.31 16.66 7.34
CA TYR A 140 12.86 16.88 8.73
C TYR A 140 13.70 16.11 9.74
N HIS A 141 14.08 14.88 9.42
CA HIS A 141 14.99 14.11 10.27
C HIS A 141 16.33 14.81 10.45
N ARG A 142 16.99 15.19 9.35
CA ARG A 142 18.34 15.79 9.38
C ARG A 142 18.36 17.18 10.01
N TYR A 143 17.35 18.00 9.72
CA TYR A 143 17.33 19.41 10.13
C TYR A 143 16.72 19.60 11.53
N HIS A 144 15.64 18.86 11.84
CA HIS A 144 14.93 19.02 13.11
C HIS A 144 15.18 17.88 14.11
N GLY A 145 15.92 16.84 13.73
CA GLY A 145 16.12 15.66 14.58
C GLY A 145 14.83 14.86 14.80
N LEU A 146 13.82 15.02 13.90
CA LEU A 146 12.56 14.30 14.05
C LEU A 146 12.80 12.79 13.95
N ASP A 147 12.19 12.02 14.86
CA ASP A 147 12.28 10.56 14.87
C ASP A 147 11.38 9.96 13.76
N THR A 148 11.97 9.66 12.61
CA THR A 148 11.26 9.27 11.39
C THR A 148 11.49 7.81 11.01
N ARG A 149 10.51 7.23 10.33
CA ARG A 149 10.56 5.89 9.70
C ARG A 149 10.02 5.98 8.28
N ILE A 150 10.58 5.22 7.36
CA ILE A 150 10.12 5.12 5.98
C ILE A 150 9.95 3.65 5.61
N VAL A 151 8.72 3.22 5.33
CA VAL A 151 8.45 1.88 4.81
C VAL A 151 8.21 1.95 3.30
N ARG A 152 9.00 1.23 2.49
CA ARG A 152 8.73 1.00 1.07
C ARG A 152 7.90 -0.26 0.93
N ILE A 153 6.60 -0.06 0.76
CA ILE A 153 5.61 -1.13 0.67
C ILE A 153 5.63 -1.71 -0.74
N PHE A 154 5.84 -3.03 -0.85
CA PHE A 154 5.67 -3.78 -2.08
C PHE A 154 4.24 -4.27 -2.24
N ASN A 155 3.90 -4.85 -3.40
CA ASN A 155 2.52 -5.24 -3.70
C ASN A 155 1.93 -6.06 -2.56
N THR A 156 0.91 -5.50 -1.94
CA THR A 156 0.23 -6.10 -0.79
C THR A 156 -1.20 -6.43 -1.15
N TYR A 157 -1.70 -7.53 -0.61
CA TYR A 157 -3.06 -7.99 -0.82
C TYR A 157 -3.67 -8.53 0.47
N GLY A 158 -5.00 -8.62 0.49
CA GLY A 158 -5.73 -9.17 1.64
C GLY A 158 -7.17 -8.68 1.72
N PRO A 159 -7.88 -9.03 2.79
CA PRO A 159 -9.21 -8.52 3.09
C PRO A 159 -9.28 -6.99 3.13
N ARG A 160 -10.49 -6.45 2.89
CA ARG A 160 -10.80 -5.02 2.87
C ARG A 160 -10.25 -4.21 1.70
N MET A 161 -9.58 -4.84 0.74
CA MET A 161 -9.37 -4.22 -0.56
C MET A 161 -10.71 -3.98 -1.25
N ARG A 162 -10.76 -2.95 -2.11
CA ARG A 162 -11.93 -2.72 -2.96
C ARG A 162 -12.01 -3.80 -4.05
N LEU A 163 -13.25 -4.22 -4.39
CA LEU A 163 -13.47 -5.20 -5.46
C LEU A 163 -12.96 -4.69 -6.82
N ASN A 164 -13.18 -3.39 -7.08
CA ASN A 164 -12.76 -2.68 -8.29
C ASN A 164 -11.51 -1.82 -8.07
N ASP A 165 -10.54 -2.32 -7.34
CA ASP A 165 -9.32 -1.59 -6.99
C ASP A 165 -8.44 -1.25 -8.21
N GLY A 166 -8.47 -2.08 -9.25
CA GLY A 166 -7.67 -1.92 -10.48
C GLY A 166 -6.30 -2.58 -10.43
N ARG A 167 -5.83 -3.08 -9.29
CA ARG A 167 -4.62 -3.90 -9.19
C ARG A 167 -4.91 -5.37 -9.52
N ALA A 168 -3.87 -6.12 -9.90
CA ALA A 168 -4.01 -7.46 -10.46
C ALA A 168 -4.88 -8.41 -9.63
N LEU A 169 -4.62 -8.58 -8.33
CA LEU A 169 -5.36 -9.55 -7.51
C LEU A 169 -6.84 -9.19 -7.34
N PRO A 170 -7.22 -7.98 -6.91
CA PRO A 170 -8.64 -7.64 -6.80
C PRO A 170 -9.38 -7.79 -8.13
N ASN A 171 -8.77 -7.39 -9.25
CA ASN A 171 -9.38 -7.52 -10.56
C ASN A 171 -9.60 -8.99 -10.93
N PHE A 172 -8.59 -9.85 -10.78
CA PHE A 172 -8.72 -11.26 -11.11
C PHE A 172 -9.77 -11.97 -10.26
N LEU A 173 -9.80 -11.69 -8.94
CA LEU A 173 -10.82 -12.24 -8.06
C LEU A 173 -12.22 -11.76 -8.43
N TYR A 174 -12.37 -10.46 -8.69
CA TYR A 174 -13.65 -9.89 -9.09
C TYR A 174 -14.14 -10.54 -10.41
N GLN A 175 -13.30 -10.53 -11.45
CA GLN A 175 -13.61 -11.09 -12.75
C GLN A 175 -13.94 -12.59 -12.67
N ALA A 176 -13.14 -13.37 -11.93
CA ALA A 176 -13.40 -14.80 -11.76
C ALA A 176 -14.73 -15.06 -11.02
N LEU A 177 -15.05 -14.25 -10.01
CA LEU A 177 -16.28 -14.39 -9.23
C LEU A 177 -17.55 -13.94 -9.98
N THR A 178 -17.42 -12.98 -10.91
CA THR A 178 -18.53 -12.48 -11.74
C THR A 178 -18.68 -13.21 -13.08
N GLY A 179 -17.79 -14.17 -13.37
CA GLY A 179 -17.81 -14.88 -14.65
C GLY A 179 -17.28 -14.07 -15.84
N GLU A 180 -16.55 -12.97 -15.55
CA GLU A 180 -15.92 -12.15 -16.58
C GLU A 180 -14.55 -12.72 -16.98
N PRO A 181 -14.10 -12.47 -18.24
CA PRO A 181 -12.75 -12.83 -18.67
C PRO A 181 -11.68 -12.20 -17.79
N LEU A 182 -10.61 -12.96 -17.45
CA LEU A 182 -9.47 -12.40 -16.74
C LEU A 182 -8.61 -11.56 -17.68
N THR A 183 -8.41 -10.29 -17.35
CA THR A 183 -7.66 -9.33 -18.16
C THR A 183 -6.18 -9.36 -17.86
N ILE A 184 -5.37 -9.85 -18.80
CA ILE A 184 -3.91 -9.82 -18.73
C ILE A 184 -3.40 -8.64 -19.55
N TYR A 185 -2.60 -7.77 -18.95
CA TYR A 185 -1.91 -6.71 -19.67
C TYR A 185 -0.55 -7.20 -20.17
N GLY A 186 -0.18 -6.86 -21.42
CA GLY A 186 1.00 -7.39 -22.08
C GLY A 186 0.87 -8.87 -22.40
N ASP A 187 1.98 -9.59 -22.40
CA ASP A 187 2.05 -11.05 -22.61
C ASP A 187 1.92 -11.87 -21.29
N GLY A 188 1.77 -11.20 -20.16
CA GLY A 188 1.66 -11.80 -18.83
C GLY A 188 2.96 -12.33 -18.23
N LYS A 189 4.11 -12.14 -18.91
CA LYS A 189 5.43 -12.59 -18.41
C LYS A 189 6.07 -11.65 -17.39
N GLN A 190 5.54 -10.42 -17.28
CA GLN A 190 5.99 -9.49 -16.22
C GLN A 190 5.76 -10.13 -14.84
N THR A 191 6.75 -9.99 -13.97
CA THR A 191 6.72 -10.59 -12.64
C THR A 191 6.31 -9.60 -11.56
N ARG A 192 5.62 -10.11 -10.55
CA ARG A 192 5.32 -9.39 -9.31
C ARG A 192 5.55 -10.32 -8.13
N SER A 193 5.79 -9.73 -6.99
CA SER A 193 5.79 -10.42 -5.70
C SER A 193 4.65 -9.89 -4.85
N PHE A 194 3.96 -10.76 -4.13
CA PHE A 194 2.75 -10.41 -3.39
C PHE A 194 2.92 -10.74 -1.90
N CYS A 195 2.80 -9.72 -1.06
CA CYS A 195 2.86 -9.84 0.39
C CYS A 195 1.45 -9.84 1.00
N TYR A 196 1.17 -10.76 1.88
CA TYR A 196 -0.11 -10.77 2.58
C TYR A 196 -0.16 -9.64 3.63
N VAL A 197 -1.32 -9.03 3.80
CA VAL A 197 -1.49 -7.82 4.62
C VAL A 197 -1.05 -7.96 6.08
N THR A 198 -1.20 -9.14 6.69
CA THR A 198 -0.77 -9.34 8.08
C THR A 198 0.74 -9.31 8.24
N ASP A 199 1.47 -9.83 7.26
CA ASP A 199 2.94 -9.77 7.25
C ASP A 199 3.41 -8.33 7.05
N LEU A 200 2.77 -7.57 6.13
CA LEU A 200 3.05 -6.15 5.97
C LEU A 200 2.84 -5.38 7.29
N LEU A 201 1.71 -5.61 7.97
CA LEU A 201 1.39 -4.92 9.22
C LEU A 201 2.38 -5.24 10.33
N ASP A 202 2.87 -6.50 10.44
CA ASP A 202 3.93 -6.87 11.38
C ASP A 202 5.25 -6.15 11.06
N GLY A 203 5.63 -6.09 9.78
CA GLY A 203 6.82 -5.37 9.34
C GLY A 203 6.75 -3.87 9.63
N ILE A 204 5.62 -3.23 9.34
CA ILE A 204 5.38 -1.81 9.64
C ILE A 204 5.47 -1.55 11.15
N TYR A 205 4.86 -2.41 11.97
CA TYR A 205 4.89 -2.25 13.42
C TYR A 205 6.31 -2.38 13.98
N ARG A 206 7.06 -3.39 13.53
CA ARG A 206 8.47 -3.56 13.94
C ARG A 206 9.34 -2.38 13.52
N LEU A 207 9.10 -1.85 12.31
CA LEU A 207 9.82 -0.65 11.85
C LEU A 207 9.48 0.57 12.72
N LEU A 208 8.21 0.78 13.08
CA LEU A 208 7.79 1.87 13.97
C LEU A 208 8.50 1.82 15.31
N GLU A 209 8.69 0.62 15.87
CA GLU A 209 9.35 0.41 17.17
C GLU A 209 10.89 0.38 17.08
N SER A 210 11.47 0.30 15.88
CA SER A 210 12.92 0.30 15.69
C SER A 210 13.51 1.70 15.74
N ASP A 211 14.85 1.81 15.72
CA ASP A 211 15.59 3.07 15.59
C ASP A 211 16.08 3.32 14.16
N GLU A 212 15.48 2.65 13.16
CA GLU A 212 15.90 2.78 11.78
C GLU A 212 15.20 3.96 11.11
N HIS A 213 15.97 4.96 10.70
CA HIS A 213 15.45 6.19 10.06
C HIS A 213 15.44 6.15 8.54
N GLY A 214 16.24 5.28 7.92
CA GLY A 214 16.29 5.11 6.48
C GLY A 214 15.11 4.27 5.95
N PRO A 215 14.93 4.22 4.64
CA PRO A 215 13.89 3.39 4.05
C PRO A 215 14.13 1.91 4.28
N VAL A 216 13.05 1.16 4.51
CA VAL A 216 13.06 -0.31 4.65
C VAL A 216 12.00 -0.92 3.74
N ASN A 217 12.43 -1.86 2.90
CA ASN A 217 11.53 -2.64 2.06
C ASN A 217 10.75 -3.65 2.90
N ILE A 218 9.42 -3.61 2.80
CA ILE A 218 8.54 -4.62 3.37
C ILE A 218 7.71 -5.23 2.23
N GLY A 219 7.92 -6.53 1.99
CA GLY A 219 7.30 -7.28 0.90
C GLY A 219 7.73 -8.73 0.89
N ASN A 220 7.15 -9.52 0.00
CA ASN A 220 7.52 -10.91 -0.20
C ASN A 220 8.51 -11.02 -1.37
N PRO A 221 9.68 -11.67 -1.22
CA PRO A 221 10.66 -11.79 -2.30
C PRO A 221 10.33 -12.90 -3.33
N GLN A 222 9.24 -13.65 -3.15
CA GLN A 222 8.83 -14.68 -4.09
C GLN A 222 8.11 -14.07 -5.29
N GLU A 223 8.74 -14.12 -6.46
CA GLU A 223 8.15 -13.65 -7.71
C GLU A 223 7.23 -14.69 -8.35
N ILE A 224 6.22 -14.19 -9.04
CA ILE A 224 5.32 -14.95 -9.87
C ILE A 224 4.98 -14.14 -11.11
N THR A 225 4.83 -14.78 -12.28
CA THR A 225 4.34 -14.11 -13.48
C THR A 225 2.86 -13.72 -13.32
N ILE A 226 2.45 -12.65 -13.98
CA ILE A 226 1.02 -12.25 -13.97
C ILE A 226 0.13 -13.33 -14.58
N LEU A 227 0.61 -14.02 -15.62
CA LEU A 227 -0.11 -15.13 -16.23
C LEU A 227 -0.32 -16.29 -15.25
N GLU A 228 0.77 -16.75 -14.58
CA GLU A 228 0.67 -17.82 -13.58
C GLU A 228 -0.23 -17.41 -12.41
N PHE A 229 -0.15 -16.14 -12.01
CA PHE A 229 -0.99 -15.62 -10.94
C PHE A 229 -2.49 -15.64 -11.30
N ALA A 230 -2.84 -15.24 -12.53
CA ALA A 230 -4.21 -15.32 -13.05
C ALA A 230 -4.73 -16.77 -13.06
N GLU A 231 -3.90 -17.72 -13.51
CA GLU A 231 -4.26 -19.14 -13.52
C GLU A 231 -4.49 -19.67 -12.09
N ARG A 232 -3.66 -19.29 -11.12
CA ARG A 232 -3.87 -19.67 -9.71
C ARG A 232 -5.18 -19.11 -9.15
N VAL A 233 -5.53 -17.86 -9.48
CA VAL A 233 -6.82 -17.28 -9.06
C VAL A 233 -7.99 -17.98 -9.75
N ARG A 234 -7.89 -18.25 -11.05
CA ARG A 234 -8.91 -18.98 -11.82
C ARG A 234 -9.18 -20.36 -11.22
N ALA A 235 -8.13 -21.11 -10.92
CA ALA A 235 -8.22 -22.43 -10.31
C ALA A 235 -8.81 -22.37 -8.90
N LEU A 236 -8.41 -21.38 -8.09
CA LEU A 236 -8.91 -21.18 -6.72
C LEU A 236 -10.43 -20.92 -6.69
N VAL A 237 -10.93 -20.11 -7.62
CA VAL A 237 -12.36 -19.80 -7.73
C VAL A 237 -13.15 -20.95 -8.37
N GLY A 238 -12.49 -21.83 -9.13
CA GLY A 238 -13.13 -22.85 -9.97
C GLY A 238 -13.79 -22.25 -11.22
N ALA A 239 -13.36 -21.04 -11.63
CA ALA A 239 -13.98 -20.33 -12.73
C ALA A 239 -13.53 -20.86 -14.10
N GLN A 240 -14.48 -21.08 -15.03
CA GLN A 240 -14.23 -21.47 -16.41
C GLN A 240 -14.29 -20.25 -17.35
N VAL A 241 -13.50 -19.21 -17.01
CA VAL A 241 -13.45 -17.95 -17.78
C VAL A 241 -12.20 -17.87 -18.63
N PRO A 242 -12.27 -17.26 -19.84
CA PRO A 242 -11.10 -17.10 -20.70
C PRO A 242 -10.13 -16.04 -20.17
N LEU A 243 -8.88 -16.11 -20.64
CA LEU A 243 -7.91 -15.04 -20.49
C LEU A 243 -8.01 -14.11 -21.71
N VAL A 244 -8.04 -12.79 -21.46
CA VAL A 244 -8.06 -11.76 -22.49
C VAL A 244 -6.85 -10.87 -22.33
N PHE A 245 -6.06 -10.73 -23.40
CA PHE A 245 -4.85 -9.93 -23.40
C PHE A 245 -5.13 -8.50 -23.87
N ARG A 246 -4.57 -7.52 -23.19
CA ARG A 246 -4.68 -6.08 -23.47
C ARG A 246 -3.29 -5.47 -23.60
N PRO A 247 -3.12 -4.35 -24.32
CA PRO A 247 -1.85 -3.63 -24.35
C PRO A 247 -1.35 -3.28 -22.95
N LEU A 248 -0.03 -3.40 -22.74
CA LEU A 248 0.58 -3.01 -21.48
C LEU A 248 0.42 -1.49 -21.26
N PRO A 249 0.00 -1.05 -20.07
CA PRO A 249 -0.04 0.39 -19.76
C PRO A 249 1.35 1.03 -19.88
N GLN A 250 1.38 2.31 -20.24
CA GLN A 250 2.62 3.06 -20.29
C GLN A 250 3.30 3.10 -18.91
N ASP A 251 4.62 2.97 -18.91
CA ASP A 251 5.48 2.98 -17.73
C ASP A 251 5.15 1.87 -16.69
N ASP A 252 4.42 0.81 -17.08
CA ASP A 252 4.20 -0.33 -16.17
C ASP A 252 5.51 -1.12 -16.00
N PRO A 253 6.02 -1.30 -14.76
CA PRO A 253 7.31 -1.95 -14.54
C PRO A 253 7.29 -3.42 -14.97
N LYS A 254 8.39 -3.89 -15.56
CA LYS A 254 8.53 -5.27 -16.04
C LYS A 254 8.67 -6.27 -14.89
N GLN A 255 9.34 -5.86 -13.80
CA GLN A 255 9.53 -6.71 -12.61
C GLN A 255 9.50 -5.87 -11.33
N ARG A 256 9.06 -6.50 -10.24
CA ARG A 256 8.99 -5.87 -8.92
C ARG A 256 9.20 -6.92 -7.83
N CYS A 257 10.42 -6.93 -7.25
CA CYS A 257 10.83 -7.90 -6.24
C CYS A 257 11.64 -7.21 -5.15
N PRO A 258 11.23 -7.25 -3.86
CA PRO A 258 12.02 -6.61 -2.80
C PRO A 258 13.27 -7.42 -2.44
N ASP A 259 14.40 -6.74 -2.28
CA ASP A 259 15.43 -7.22 -1.38
C ASP A 259 14.99 -6.91 0.06
N ILE A 260 14.79 -7.92 0.87
CA ILE A 260 14.36 -7.81 2.28
C ILE A 260 15.49 -8.06 3.28
N SER A 261 16.74 -8.12 2.82
CA SER A 261 17.91 -8.38 3.66
C SER A 261 18.04 -7.37 4.80
N ARG A 262 17.70 -6.10 4.54
CA ARG A 262 17.67 -5.04 5.56
C ARG A 262 16.59 -5.31 6.61
N ALA A 263 15.36 -5.59 6.21
CA ALA A 263 14.27 -5.93 7.13
C ALA A 263 14.59 -7.15 8.00
N LYS A 264 15.16 -8.20 7.41
CA LYS A 264 15.63 -9.37 8.17
C LYS A 264 16.67 -9.00 9.22
N ARG A 265 17.69 -8.24 8.84
CA ARG A 265 18.81 -7.91 9.72
C ARG A 265 18.40 -6.99 10.87
N ILE A 266 17.64 -5.90 10.59
CA ILE A 266 17.37 -4.87 11.59
C ILE A 266 16.04 -5.06 12.35
N LEU A 267 15.05 -5.73 11.72
CA LEU A 267 13.73 -5.93 12.31
C LEU A 267 13.49 -7.39 12.74
N GLY A 268 14.36 -8.32 12.36
CA GLY A 268 14.09 -9.76 12.49
C GLY A 268 12.81 -10.16 11.75
N TRP A 269 12.49 -9.48 10.63
CA TRP A 269 11.22 -9.65 9.92
C TRP A 269 11.42 -10.35 8.58
N GLU A 270 10.51 -11.27 8.31
CA GLU A 270 10.29 -11.88 7.00
C GLU A 270 8.81 -12.26 6.84
N PRO A 271 8.28 -12.35 5.59
CA PRO A 271 6.90 -12.78 5.36
C PRO A 271 6.71 -14.24 5.74
N LYS A 272 5.56 -14.57 6.36
CA LYS A 272 5.22 -15.89 6.84
C LYS A 272 4.08 -16.55 6.08
N VAL A 273 3.14 -15.73 5.58
CA VAL A 273 1.96 -16.24 4.89
C VAL A 273 2.33 -16.53 3.43
N ASN A 274 2.22 -17.79 3.02
CA ASN A 274 2.45 -18.16 1.63
C ASN A 274 1.31 -17.70 0.72
N LEU A 275 1.58 -17.63 -0.60
CA LEU A 275 0.63 -17.10 -1.57
C LEU A 275 -0.69 -17.87 -1.60
N ALA A 276 -0.65 -19.20 -1.51
CA ALA A 276 -1.86 -20.04 -1.59
C ALA A 276 -2.80 -19.77 -0.40
N GLU A 277 -2.25 -19.71 0.82
CA GLU A 277 -3.00 -19.42 2.04
C GLU A 277 -3.60 -17.99 1.98
N GLY A 278 -2.78 -16.99 1.65
CA GLY A 278 -3.24 -15.59 1.55
C GLY A 278 -4.32 -15.40 0.48
N LEU A 279 -4.22 -16.12 -0.66
CA LEU A 279 -5.26 -16.12 -1.71
C LEU A 279 -6.58 -16.70 -1.19
N GLN A 280 -6.54 -17.82 -0.47
CA GLN A 280 -7.74 -18.43 0.15
C GLN A 280 -8.44 -17.46 1.10
N LEU A 281 -7.70 -16.82 1.99
CA LEU A 281 -8.24 -15.87 2.95
C LEU A 281 -8.86 -14.64 2.25
N THR A 282 -8.19 -14.15 1.20
CA THR A 282 -8.68 -13.01 0.43
C THR A 282 -9.92 -13.37 -0.39
N TYR A 283 -9.91 -14.54 -1.04
CA TYR A 283 -11.06 -15.07 -1.79
C TYR A 283 -12.30 -15.22 -0.91
N LYS A 284 -12.15 -15.81 0.28
CA LYS A 284 -13.25 -15.95 1.25
C LYS A 284 -13.89 -14.59 1.57
N TYR A 285 -13.06 -13.58 1.85
CA TYR A 285 -13.54 -12.22 2.13
C TYR A 285 -14.29 -11.61 0.94
N PHE A 286 -13.75 -11.74 -0.29
CA PHE A 286 -14.37 -11.20 -1.50
C PHE A 286 -15.74 -11.87 -1.76
N LYS A 287 -15.80 -13.19 -1.65
CA LYS A 287 -17.05 -13.97 -1.82
C LYS A 287 -18.12 -13.51 -0.83
N GLU A 288 -17.79 -13.38 0.45
CA GLU A 288 -18.70 -12.90 1.49
C GLU A 288 -19.16 -11.46 1.26
N LYS A 289 -18.27 -10.60 0.78
CA LYS A 289 -18.58 -9.19 0.49
C LYS A 289 -19.50 -9.05 -0.72
N MET A 290 -19.31 -9.85 -1.77
CA MET A 290 -20.17 -9.86 -2.94
C MET A 290 -21.57 -10.38 -2.59
N ALA A 291 -21.68 -11.50 -1.88
CA ALA A 291 -22.96 -12.04 -1.44
C ALA A 291 -23.79 -11.03 -0.60
N LYS A 292 -23.13 -10.22 0.25
CA LYS A 292 -23.79 -9.14 1.00
C LYS A 292 -24.22 -7.96 0.13
N ALA A 293 -23.59 -7.72 -1.01
CA ALA A 293 -23.96 -6.64 -1.93
C ALA A 293 -25.14 -7.02 -2.82
N GLU A 294 -25.36 -8.32 -3.07
CA GLU A 294 -26.47 -8.85 -3.86
C GLU A 294 -27.79 -9.03 -3.05
N THR A 295 -27.71 -8.96 -1.73
CA THR A 295 -28.93 -9.02 -0.88
C THR A 295 -29.50 -7.61 -0.75
N PRO A 296 -30.64 -7.28 -1.39
CA PRO A 296 -31.28 -5.98 -1.23
C PRO A 296 -31.66 -5.76 0.24
N LYS A 297 -31.43 -4.54 0.74
CA LYS A 297 -31.94 -4.13 2.04
C LYS A 297 -33.45 -3.92 2.01
#